data_8d52cc246bfecfac2ce1b8ecc3f14c8c
#
_entry.id   8d52cc246bfecfac2ce1b8ecc3f14c8c
#
_cell.length_a   1.000
_cell.length_b   1.000
_cell.length_c   1.000
_cell.angle_alpha   90.00
_cell.angle_beta   90.00
_cell.angle_gamma   90.00
#
_symmetry.space_group_name_H-M   'P 1'
#
loop_
_entity.id
_entity.type
_entity.pdbx_description
1 polymer ?
#
loop_
_entity_poly.entity_id
_entity_poly.type
_entity_poly.pdbx_seq_one_letter_code
_entity_poly.pdbx_strand_id
1 'polypeptide(L)'
;MHHFLKTVLLSCALLALGAMPSQSAESLRCVSAANPSGTWYIGMGAVGKAYTNMNPGTDVTMLPGGGATNAPRLASRAADMGVAENSMLNAFKTGLEPYKAPTPKGIATVANLWDRINYQIVSPVSSPVKDLRDLKTMKNVNIGVGSTGGSTEKIFRNILKEYGITYEDIKKNGGKVVTNGFDDIANMVKDGQIDVFVWIGPGEAWFIVDVSGSVPLKFLNIESGIAKKVAATLGCNVGTLPAEFYKGKVGP
;
A
#
# COMPACT_ATOMS: atom_id res chain seq x y z
N MET A 1 0.14 74.01 7.30
CA MET A 1 1.14 73.09 6.75
C MET A 1 1.65 72.06 7.77
N HIS A 2 1.87 72.41 9.05
CA HIS A 2 2.39 71.51 10.09
C HIS A 2 1.42 70.37 10.50
N HIS A 3 0.11 70.59 10.49
CA HIS A 3 -0.86 69.58 10.88
C HIS A 3 -1.07 68.50 9.76
N PHE A 4 -0.96 68.88 8.50
CA PHE A 4 -1.10 67.97 7.39
C PHE A 4 0.03 66.94 7.31
N LEU A 5 1.27 67.40 7.64
CA LEU A 5 2.45 66.52 7.62
C LEU A 5 2.43 65.49 8.74
N LYS A 6 1.88 65.83 9.93
CA LYS A 6 1.74 64.90 11.05
C LYS A 6 0.70 63.79 10.79
N THR A 7 -0.38 64.13 10.10
CA THR A 7 -1.45 63.16 9.75
C THR A 7 -0.97 62.17 8.71
N VAL A 8 -0.20 62.59 7.73
CA VAL A 8 0.38 61.74 6.67
C VAL A 8 1.42 60.78 7.25
N LEU A 9 2.27 61.27 8.19
CA LEU A 9 3.28 60.41 8.84
C LEU A 9 2.64 59.36 9.76
N LEU A 10 1.53 59.68 10.43
CA LEU A 10 0.82 58.72 11.29
C LEU A 10 0.08 57.66 10.46
N SER A 11 -0.45 58.00 9.30
CA SER A 11 -1.11 57.05 8.37
C SER A 11 -0.12 56.09 7.73
N CYS A 12 1.10 56.54 7.40
CA CYS A 12 2.15 55.65 6.88
C CYS A 12 2.69 54.67 7.93
N ALA A 13 2.77 55.10 9.21
CA ALA A 13 3.20 54.24 10.29
C ALA A 13 2.19 53.14 10.63
N LEU A 14 0.87 53.37 10.47
CA LEU A 14 -0.17 52.34 10.65
C LEU A 14 -0.21 51.33 9.50
N LEU A 15 0.17 51.70 8.27
CA LEU A 15 0.24 50.81 7.14
C LEU A 15 1.47 49.89 7.18
N ALA A 16 2.53 50.26 7.87
CA ALA A 16 3.73 49.43 8.03
C ALA A 16 3.59 48.31 9.07
N LEU A 17 2.60 48.39 9.97
CA LEU A 17 2.33 47.36 10.98
C LEU A 17 1.45 46.20 10.47
N GLY A 18 0.90 46.27 9.22
CA GLY A 18 -0.02 45.26 8.67
C GLY A 18 0.63 44.23 7.79
N ALA A 19 1.92 44.33 7.45
CA ALA A 19 2.62 43.37 6.65
C ALA A 19 3.51 42.47 7.51
N MET A 20 2.91 41.72 8.47
CA MET A 20 3.62 40.53 8.95
C MET A 20 3.70 39.56 7.73
N PRO A 21 4.92 39.10 7.38
CA PRO A 21 5.02 38.08 6.36
C PRO A 21 4.15 36.91 6.85
N SER A 22 3.11 36.60 6.10
CA SER A 22 2.39 35.36 6.26
C SER A 22 3.43 34.26 6.13
N GLN A 23 3.90 33.73 7.24
CA GLN A 23 4.76 32.56 7.25
C GLN A 23 3.90 31.45 6.66
N SER A 24 4.10 31.16 5.37
CA SER A 24 3.41 30.05 4.74
C SER A 24 3.75 28.82 5.57
N ALA A 25 2.73 28.17 6.12
CA ALA A 25 2.91 26.94 6.86
C ALA A 25 3.77 26.00 6.00
N GLU A 26 4.85 25.49 6.57
CA GLU A 26 5.67 24.49 5.89
C GLU A 26 4.80 23.25 5.67
N SER A 27 4.62 22.81 4.42
CA SER A 27 3.78 21.69 4.09
C SER A 27 4.62 20.46 3.79
N LEU A 28 4.47 19.42 4.61
CA LEU A 28 5.08 18.12 4.40
C LEU A 28 4.13 17.23 3.59
N ARG A 29 4.55 16.85 2.39
CA ARG A 29 3.77 15.98 1.49
C ARG A 29 4.12 14.52 1.77
N CYS A 30 3.15 13.76 2.29
CA CYS A 30 3.33 12.37 2.67
C CYS A 30 2.61 11.43 1.68
N VAL A 31 3.35 10.60 0.95
CA VAL A 31 2.78 9.61 0.03
C VAL A 31 2.62 8.25 0.71
N SER A 32 1.46 7.62 0.56
CA SER A 32 1.12 6.39 1.28
C SER A 32 0.39 5.38 0.38
N ALA A 33 -0.82 4.97 0.74
CA ALA A 33 -1.69 4.10 -0.06
C ALA A 33 -2.75 4.92 -0.81
N ALA A 34 -3.33 4.33 -1.85
CA ALA A 34 -4.44 4.94 -2.58
C ALA A 34 -5.74 4.91 -1.76
N ASN A 35 -5.94 3.86 -0.96
CA ASN A 35 -7.13 3.68 -0.14
C ASN A 35 -6.93 4.24 1.27
N PRO A 36 -7.75 5.21 1.73
CA PRO A 36 -7.69 5.78 3.07
C PRO A 36 -7.91 4.77 4.21
N SER A 37 -8.66 3.68 4.00
CA SER A 37 -8.85 2.61 4.99
C SER A 37 -7.67 1.62 5.06
N GLY A 38 -6.70 1.75 4.17
CA GLY A 38 -5.52 0.89 4.15
C GLY A 38 -4.56 1.16 5.32
N THR A 39 -3.97 0.10 5.86
CA THR A 39 -3.02 0.16 6.99
C THR A 39 -1.90 1.18 6.78
N TRP A 40 -1.39 1.30 5.57
CA TRP A 40 -0.36 2.28 5.24
C TRP A 40 -0.84 3.72 5.34
N TYR A 41 -2.07 3.98 4.84
CA TYR A 41 -2.64 5.32 4.92
C TYR A 41 -2.86 5.74 6.37
N ILE A 42 -3.44 4.85 7.17
CA ILE A 42 -3.69 5.07 8.60
C ILE A 42 -2.35 5.27 9.35
N GLY A 43 -1.37 4.38 9.12
CA GLY A 43 -0.06 4.47 9.77
C GLY A 43 0.69 5.75 9.40
N MET A 44 0.71 6.12 8.12
CA MET A 44 1.35 7.36 7.68
C MET A 44 0.61 8.60 8.20
N GLY A 45 -0.71 8.55 8.29
CA GLY A 45 -1.53 9.60 8.91
C GLY A 45 -1.17 9.80 10.39
N ALA A 46 -0.95 8.72 11.14
CA ALA A 46 -0.48 8.79 12.53
C ALA A 46 0.91 9.43 12.65
N VAL A 47 1.84 9.06 11.76
CA VAL A 47 3.17 9.70 11.67
C VAL A 47 3.04 11.20 11.35
N GLY A 48 2.20 11.57 10.39
CA GLY A 48 1.94 12.96 10.04
C GLY A 48 1.35 13.75 11.21
N LYS A 49 0.40 13.17 11.93
CA LYS A 49 -0.18 13.78 13.14
C LYS A 49 0.86 13.99 14.23
N ALA A 50 1.71 12.99 14.48
CA ALA A 50 2.80 13.11 15.45
C ALA A 50 3.78 14.23 15.04
N TYR A 51 4.13 14.29 13.75
CA TYR A 51 5.01 15.34 13.22
C TYR A 51 4.43 16.75 13.42
N THR A 52 3.16 16.96 13.08
CA THR A 52 2.47 18.25 13.29
C THR A 52 2.43 18.66 14.76
N ASN A 53 2.18 17.69 15.65
CA ASN A 53 2.18 17.96 17.10
C ASN A 53 3.57 18.41 17.62
N MET A 54 4.64 17.87 17.05
CA MET A 54 6.02 18.22 17.43
C MET A 54 6.54 19.49 16.75
N ASN A 55 5.93 19.86 15.61
CA ASN A 55 6.32 21.02 14.80
C ASN A 55 5.10 21.91 14.54
N PRO A 56 4.69 22.73 15.54
CA PRO A 56 3.55 23.62 15.37
C PRO A 56 3.78 24.60 14.20
N GLY A 57 2.78 24.76 13.36
CA GLY A 57 2.86 25.59 12.15
C GLY A 57 3.25 24.84 10.88
N THR A 58 3.47 23.51 10.97
CA THR A 58 3.65 22.65 9.80
C THR A 58 2.36 21.91 9.48
N ASP A 59 1.95 21.94 8.22
CA ASP A 59 0.86 21.13 7.71
C ASP A 59 1.37 19.82 7.10
N VAL A 60 0.59 18.76 7.24
CA VAL A 60 0.86 17.47 6.60
C VAL A 60 -0.23 17.14 5.58
N THR A 61 0.16 17.06 4.32
CA THR A 61 -0.74 16.67 3.22
C THR A 61 -0.53 15.20 2.88
N MET A 62 -1.59 14.38 3.04
CA MET A 62 -1.58 12.98 2.63
C MET A 62 -1.87 12.86 1.13
N LEU A 63 -0.94 12.28 0.40
CA LEU A 63 -1.07 12.02 -1.03
C LEU A 63 -1.40 10.54 -1.28
N PRO A 64 -2.33 10.25 -2.19
CA PRO A 64 -2.58 8.87 -2.60
C PRO A 64 -1.33 8.30 -3.27
N GLY A 65 -1.08 7.00 -3.03
CA GLY A 65 0.12 6.33 -3.54
C GLY A 65 -0.04 4.83 -3.64
N GLY A 66 1.08 4.13 -3.58
CA GLY A 66 1.16 2.68 -3.63
C GLY A 66 2.59 2.20 -3.76
N GLY A 67 2.82 0.89 -3.59
CA GLY A 67 4.16 0.33 -3.52
C GLY A 67 5.05 0.68 -4.71
N ALA A 68 4.50 0.67 -5.92
CA ALA A 68 5.27 0.98 -7.13
C ALA A 68 5.46 2.47 -7.38
N THR A 69 4.66 3.35 -6.78
CA THR A 69 4.65 4.79 -7.09
C THR A 69 5.33 5.65 -6.04
N ASN A 70 5.42 5.19 -4.80
CA ASN A 70 5.93 6.01 -3.69
C ASN A 70 7.42 6.32 -3.84
N ALA A 71 8.25 5.31 -4.11
CA ALA A 71 9.68 5.51 -4.30
C ALA A 71 10.04 6.47 -5.44
N PRO A 72 9.46 6.37 -6.66
CA PRO A 72 9.64 7.38 -7.70
C PRO A 72 9.23 8.80 -7.30
N ARG A 73 8.12 8.97 -6.58
CA ARG A 73 7.67 10.29 -6.12
C ARG A 73 8.63 10.92 -5.10
N LEU A 74 9.16 10.11 -4.20
CA LEU A 74 10.19 10.56 -3.26
C LEU A 74 11.48 10.95 -4.00
N ALA A 75 11.94 10.12 -4.93
CA ALA A 75 13.15 10.40 -5.71
C ALA A 75 13.04 11.67 -6.57
N SER A 76 11.86 11.94 -7.13
CA SER A 76 11.58 13.16 -7.92
C SER A 76 11.20 14.37 -7.08
N ARG A 77 11.17 14.23 -5.73
CA ARG A 77 10.71 15.27 -4.81
C ARG A 77 9.25 15.72 -5.03
N ALA A 78 8.43 14.87 -5.62
CA ALA A 78 6.98 15.05 -5.69
C ALA A 78 6.28 14.72 -4.35
N ALA A 79 7.00 14.10 -3.42
CA ALA A 79 6.65 13.93 -2.02
C ALA A 79 7.91 14.04 -1.16
N ASP A 80 7.73 14.39 0.11
CA ASP A 80 8.84 14.65 1.04
C ASP A 80 9.08 13.44 1.97
N MET A 81 8.02 12.74 2.32
CA MET A 81 8.04 11.51 3.12
C MET A 81 7.08 10.47 2.52
N GLY A 82 7.28 9.19 2.83
CA GLY A 82 6.37 8.15 2.36
C GLY A 82 6.66 6.78 2.93
N VAL A 83 5.72 5.87 2.76
CA VAL A 83 5.84 4.48 3.16
C VAL A 83 6.16 3.59 1.95
N ALA A 84 7.04 2.62 2.14
CA ALA A 84 7.34 1.63 1.12
C ALA A 84 7.79 0.31 1.76
N GLU A 85 7.54 -0.80 1.09
CA GLU A 85 8.15 -2.07 1.47
C GLU A 85 9.59 -2.19 0.96
N ASN A 86 10.38 -2.97 1.68
CA ASN A 86 11.76 -3.28 1.30
C ASN A 86 11.85 -3.90 -0.11
N SER A 87 10.91 -4.76 -0.48
CA SER A 87 10.83 -5.37 -1.81
C SER A 87 10.71 -4.33 -2.93
N MET A 88 9.82 -3.34 -2.75
CA MET A 88 9.66 -2.27 -3.75
C MET A 88 10.82 -1.29 -3.75
N LEU A 89 11.41 -1.00 -2.60
CA LEU A 89 12.64 -0.19 -2.53
C LEU A 89 13.82 -0.90 -3.19
N ASN A 90 13.95 -2.22 -2.99
CA ASN A 90 14.97 -3.01 -3.67
C ASN A 90 14.75 -3.01 -5.18
N ALA A 91 13.53 -3.27 -5.64
CA ALA A 91 13.19 -3.22 -7.06
C ALA A 91 13.48 -1.84 -7.67
N PHE A 92 13.16 -0.75 -6.97
CA PHE A 92 13.45 0.61 -7.42
C PHE A 92 14.96 0.89 -7.52
N LYS A 93 15.73 0.44 -6.54
CA LYS A 93 17.19 0.62 -6.54
C LYS A 93 17.91 -0.17 -7.62
N THR A 94 17.41 -1.36 -7.94
CA THR A 94 18.05 -2.32 -8.84
C THR A 94 17.47 -2.33 -10.26
N GLY A 95 16.35 -1.63 -10.49
CA GLY A 95 15.67 -1.60 -11.80
C GLY A 95 14.87 -2.86 -12.10
N LEU A 96 14.51 -3.65 -11.08
CA LEU A 96 13.59 -4.78 -11.24
C LEU A 96 12.15 -4.30 -11.47
N GLU A 97 11.33 -5.15 -12.10
CA GLU A 97 9.91 -4.85 -12.31
C GLU A 97 9.21 -4.43 -11.00
N PRO A 98 8.42 -3.36 -11.00
CA PRO A 98 7.86 -2.64 -12.16
C PRO A 98 8.74 -1.50 -12.74
N TYR A 99 9.96 -1.35 -12.29
CA TYR A 99 10.86 -0.29 -12.74
C TYR A 99 11.72 -0.76 -13.92
N LYS A 100 12.09 0.17 -14.79
CA LYS A 100 12.83 -0.16 -16.03
C LYS A 100 14.32 0.07 -15.93
N ALA A 101 14.77 0.81 -14.92
CA ALA A 101 16.16 1.17 -14.72
C ALA A 101 16.45 1.37 -13.23
N PRO A 102 17.68 1.10 -12.77
CA PRO A 102 18.11 1.36 -11.40
C PRO A 102 18.05 2.84 -11.05
N THR A 103 17.54 3.15 -9.87
CA THR A 103 17.55 4.52 -9.31
C THR A 103 18.17 4.49 -7.91
N PRO A 104 19.50 4.46 -7.79
CA PRO A 104 20.19 4.17 -6.52
C PRO A 104 20.24 5.35 -5.55
N LYS A 105 19.85 6.56 -5.95
CA LYS A 105 20.00 7.80 -5.15
C LYS A 105 18.67 8.50 -4.92
N GLY A 106 18.62 9.33 -3.88
CA GLY A 106 17.52 10.27 -3.64
C GLY A 106 16.50 9.83 -2.58
N ILE A 107 16.62 8.63 -2.00
CA ILE A 107 15.74 8.15 -0.93
C ILE A 107 16.58 7.59 0.23
N ALA A 108 16.24 8.00 1.46
CA ALA A 108 16.76 7.45 2.70
C ALA A 108 15.64 6.81 3.51
N THR A 109 15.94 5.71 4.20
CA THR A 109 15.03 5.12 5.18
C THR A 109 15.21 5.85 6.51
N VAL A 110 14.14 6.35 7.08
CA VAL A 110 14.13 7.09 8.35
C VAL A 110 13.77 6.16 9.51
N ALA A 111 12.76 5.31 9.34
CA ALA A 111 12.29 4.41 10.38
C ALA A 111 11.62 3.17 9.79
N ASN A 112 11.50 2.13 10.60
CA ASN A 112 10.69 0.95 10.31
C ASN A 112 9.36 1.08 11.07
N LEU A 113 8.24 1.09 10.36
CA LEU A 113 6.91 1.24 10.97
C LEU A 113 6.34 -0.08 11.47
N TRP A 114 6.74 -1.20 10.85
CA TRP A 114 6.25 -2.54 11.19
C TRP A 114 7.40 -3.53 11.16
N ASP A 115 7.47 -4.38 12.16
CA ASP A 115 8.50 -5.42 12.28
C ASP A 115 8.38 -6.48 11.16
N ARG A 116 7.15 -6.93 10.90
CA ARG A 116 6.84 -7.90 9.84
C ARG A 116 5.65 -7.47 9.01
N ILE A 117 5.79 -7.64 7.70
CA ILE A 117 4.68 -7.64 6.74
C ILE A 117 4.61 -9.02 6.10
N ASN A 118 3.42 -9.61 6.10
CA ASN A 118 3.20 -10.95 5.57
C ASN A 118 2.38 -10.87 4.29
N TYR A 119 2.76 -11.65 3.29
CA TYR A 119 1.94 -11.86 2.11
C TYR A 119 0.96 -12.99 2.40
N GLN A 120 -0.32 -12.75 2.19
CA GLN A 120 -1.39 -13.69 2.54
C GLN A 120 -2.25 -13.94 1.31
N ILE A 121 -2.52 -15.21 1.03
CA ILE A 121 -3.41 -15.66 -0.04
C ILE A 121 -4.54 -16.44 0.61
N VAL A 122 -5.75 -15.97 0.43
CA VAL A 122 -6.93 -16.45 1.14
C VAL A 122 -8.02 -16.84 0.14
N SER A 123 -8.78 -17.84 0.49
CA SER A 123 -9.87 -18.36 -0.33
C SER A 123 -11.04 -18.78 0.55
N PRO A 124 -12.30 -18.57 0.15
CA PRO A 124 -13.43 -19.24 0.78
C PRO A 124 -13.25 -20.76 0.78
N VAL A 125 -13.65 -21.43 1.86
CA VAL A 125 -13.60 -22.91 1.92
C VAL A 125 -14.45 -23.52 0.80
N SER A 126 -15.55 -22.88 0.43
CA SER A 126 -16.44 -23.26 -0.67
C SER A 126 -15.84 -23.09 -2.05
N SER A 127 -14.76 -22.30 -2.19
CA SER A 127 -14.09 -22.12 -3.49
C SER A 127 -13.52 -23.44 -4.02
N PRO A 128 -13.61 -23.68 -5.33
CA PRO A 128 -13.02 -24.87 -5.97
C PRO A 128 -11.48 -24.84 -5.93
N VAL A 129 -10.87 -23.66 -5.75
CA VAL A 129 -9.41 -23.49 -5.72
C VAL A 129 -8.84 -24.09 -4.44
N LYS A 130 -7.94 -25.05 -4.58
CA LYS A 130 -7.24 -25.71 -3.47
C LYS A 130 -5.75 -25.43 -3.47
N ASP A 131 -5.20 -25.15 -4.63
CA ASP A 131 -3.79 -24.87 -4.85
C ASP A 131 -3.65 -23.74 -5.88
N LEU A 132 -2.58 -22.97 -5.83
CA LEU A 132 -2.34 -21.88 -6.79
C LEU A 132 -2.16 -22.38 -8.22
N ARG A 133 -1.71 -23.62 -8.40
CA ARG A 133 -1.61 -24.28 -9.74
C ARG A 133 -2.96 -24.43 -10.42
N ASP A 134 -4.04 -24.51 -9.66
CA ASP A 134 -5.40 -24.62 -10.19
C ASP A 134 -5.77 -23.42 -11.08
N LEU A 135 -5.23 -22.24 -10.75
CA LEU A 135 -5.47 -21.00 -11.48
C LEU A 135 -5.03 -21.05 -12.94
N LYS A 136 -4.18 -22.02 -13.33
CA LYS A 136 -3.70 -22.17 -14.71
C LYS A 136 -4.76 -22.70 -15.64
N THR A 137 -5.61 -23.61 -15.18
CA THR A 137 -6.53 -24.37 -16.03
C THR A 137 -7.98 -24.33 -15.57
N MET A 138 -8.21 -24.00 -14.31
CA MET A 138 -9.56 -23.94 -13.74
C MET A 138 -10.38 -22.82 -14.38
N LYS A 139 -11.64 -23.13 -14.71
CA LYS A 139 -12.53 -22.18 -15.38
C LYS A 139 -13.28 -21.30 -14.39
N ASN A 140 -13.58 -20.08 -14.83
CA ASN A 140 -14.44 -19.12 -14.13
C ASN A 140 -13.97 -18.74 -12.72
N VAL A 141 -12.67 -18.81 -12.44
CA VAL A 141 -12.11 -18.39 -11.14
C VAL A 141 -11.86 -16.89 -11.13
N ASN A 142 -12.43 -16.22 -10.15
CA ASN A 142 -12.27 -14.77 -9.94
C ASN A 142 -11.28 -14.51 -8.81
N ILE A 143 -10.32 -13.63 -9.04
CA ILE A 143 -9.30 -13.26 -8.04
C ILE A 143 -9.33 -11.79 -7.72
N GLY A 144 -9.21 -11.44 -6.43
CA GLY A 144 -9.10 -10.07 -5.92
C GLY A 144 -7.67 -9.75 -5.52
N VAL A 145 -7.05 -8.73 -6.14
CA VAL A 145 -5.60 -8.48 -6.00
C VAL A 145 -5.24 -7.10 -5.42
N GLY A 146 -6.23 -6.37 -4.89
CA GLY A 146 -6.01 -5.01 -4.43
C GLY A 146 -5.90 -4.00 -5.56
N SER A 147 -5.53 -2.77 -5.24
CA SER A 147 -5.47 -1.68 -6.21
C SER A 147 -4.41 -1.91 -7.29
N THR A 148 -4.71 -1.49 -8.51
CA THR A 148 -3.77 -1.54 -9.64
C THR A 148 -2.45 -0.85 -9.31
N GLY A 149 -1.33 -1.53 -9.53
CA GLY A 149 0.01 -1.01 -9.23
C GLY A 149 0.38 -1.02 -7.75
N GLY A 150 -0.49 -1.53 -6.88
CA GLY A 150 -0.19 -1.79 -5.49
C GLY A 150 0.80 -2.93 -5.31
N SER A 151 1.49 -2.97 -4.16
CA SER A 151 2.45 -4.03 -3.83
C SER A 151 1.79 -5.41 -3.84
N THR A 152 0.58 -5.50 -3.28
CA THR A 152 -0.19 -6.76 -3.23
C THR A 152 -0.37 -7.35 -4.62
N GLU A 153 -0.82 -6.54 -5.57
CA GLU A 153 -1.02 -6.94 -6.97
C GLU A 153 0.30 -7.34 -7.64
N LYS A 154 1.34 -6.52 -7.47
CA LYS A 154 2.64 -6.78 -8.10
C LYS A 154 3.32 -8.03 -7.57
N ILE A 155 3.29 -8.28 -6.28
CA ILE A 155 3.85 -9.48 -5.67
C ILE A 155 3.07 -10.72 -6.14
N PHE A 156 1.73 -10.65 -6.20
CA PHE A 156 0.93 -11.78 -6.69
C PHE A 156 1.25 -12.13 -8.13
N ARG A 157 1.42 -11.14 -8.98
CA ARG A 157 1.86 -11.34 -10.37
C ARG A 157 3.22 -12.05 -10.45
N ASN A 158 4.18 -11.69 -9.58
CA ASN A 158 5.46 -12.38 -9.51
C ASN A 158 5.31 -13.83 -9.01
N ILE A 159 4.46 -14.07 -8.02
CA ILE A 159 4.17 -15.43 -7.55
C ILE A 159 3.58 -16.27 -8.70
N LEU A 160 2.55 -15.79 -9.36
CA LEU A 160 1.91 -16.50 -10.46
C LEU A 160 2.88 -16.78 -11.63
N LYS A 161 3.77 -15.81 -11.93
CA LYS A 161 4.80 -15.99 -12.97
C LYS A 161 5.70 -17.20 -12.70
N GLU A 162 6.09 -17.42 -11.45
CA GLU A 162 6.89 -18.59 -11.08
C GLU A 162 6.13 -19.92 -11.19
N TYR A 163 4.79 -19.89 -11.11
CA TYR A 163 3.92 -21.02 -11.46
C TYR A 163 3.68 -21.16 -12.96
N GLY A 164 4.21 -20.26 -13.79
CA GLY A 164 3.93 -20.21 -15.23
C GLY A 164 2.49 -19.78 -15.54
N ILE A 165 1.90 -18.95 -14.67
CA ILE A 165 0.51 -18.46 -14.77
C ILE A 165 0.54 -16.96 -15.01
N THR A 166 -0.33 -16.50 -15.91
CA THR A 166 -0.55 -15.08 -16.18
C THR A 166 -2.00 -14.70 -15.90
N TYR A 167 -2.26 -13.43 -15.72
CA TYR A 167 -3.64 -12.93 -15.63
C TYR A 167 -4.45 -13.18 -16.89
N GLU A 168 -3.77 -13.27 -18.05
CA GLU A 168 -4.41 -13.59 -19.31
C GLU A 168 -4.87 -15.07 -19.36
N ASP A 169 -4.15 -15.99 -18.71
CA ASP A 169 -4.59 -17.39 -18.60
C ASP A 169 -5.89 -17.48 -17.80
N ILE A 170 -5.99 -16.74 -16.67
CA ILE A 170 -7.20 -16.67 -15.85
C ILE A 170 -8.37 -16.12 -16.67
N LYS A 171 -8.17 -15.03 -17.41
CA LYS A 171 -9.20 -14.42 -18.27
C LYS A 171 -9.63 -15.32 -19.40
N LYS A 172 -8.69 -16.00 -20.09
CA LYS A 172 -8.98 -16.98 -21.15
C LYS A 172 -9.82 -18.15 -20.64
N ASN A 173 -9.66 -18.51 -19.37
CA ASN A 173 -10.46 -19.54 -18.71
C ASN A 173 -11.83 -19.01 -18.19
N GLY A 174 -12.23 -17.78 -18.55
CA GLY A 174 -13.51 -17.19 -18.16
C GLY A 174 -13.50 -16.51 -16.78
N GLY A 175 -12.37 -16.51 -16.09
CA GLY A 175 -12.22 -15.85 -14.81
C GLY A 175 -11.96 -14.33 -14.91
N LYS A 176 -11.96 -13.65 -13.77
CA LYS A 176 -11.72 -12.23 -13.67
C LYS A 176 -10.55 -11.94 -12.71
N VAL A 177 -9.78 -10.90 -13.01
CA VAL A 177 -8.81 -10.31 -12.10
C VAL A 177 -9.36 -8.95 -11.66
N VAL A 178 -9.76 -8.85 -10.41
CA VAL A 178 -10.40 -7.67 -9.82
C VAL A 178 -9.36 -6.84 -9.09
N THR A 179 -9.22 -5.58 -9.51
CA THR A 179 -8.29 -4.61 -8.94
C THR A 179 -9.06 -3.48 -8.27
N ASN A 180 -9.54 -3.72 -7.06
CA ASN A 180 -10.32 -2.77 -6.26
C ASN A 180 -9.68 -2.52 -4.89
N GLY A 181 -10.26 -1.62 -4.11
CA GLY A 181 -9.97 -1.48 -2.68
C GLY A 181 -10.29 -2.76 -1.90
N PHE A 182 -9.67 -2.93 -0.75
CA PHE A 182 -9.89 -4.14 0.07
C PHE A 182 -11.32 -4.22 0.63
N ASP A 183 -11.98 -3.07 0.86
CA ASP A 183 -13.38 -3.01 1.27
C ASP A 183 -14.30 -3.63 0.20
N ASP A 184 -14.10 -3.24 -1.06
CA ASP A 184 -14.87 -3.76 -2.19
C ASP A 184 -14.61 -5.25 -2.40
N ILE A 185 -13.34 -5.66 -2.34
CA ILE A 185 -12.96 -7.08 -2.45
C ILE A 185 -13.60 -7.89 -1.32
N ALA A 186 -13.60 -7.40 -0.09
CA ALA A 186 -14.24 -8.06 1.05
C ALA A 186 -15.75 -8.28 0.81
N ASN A 187 -16.45 -7.26 0.33
CA ASN A 187 -17.87 -7.36 -0.02
C ASN A 187 -18.09 -8.37 -1.16
N MET A 188 -17.28 -8.32 -2.22
CA MET A 188 -17.36 -9.28 -3.33
C MET A 188 -17.08 -10.73 -2.90
N VAL A 189 -16.21 -10.95 -1.90
CA VAL A 189 -15.98 -12.28 -1.31
C VAL A 189 -17.22 -12.75 -0.54
N LYS A 190 -17.84 -11.88 0.27
CA LYS A 190 -19.08 -12.18 0.99
C LYS A 190 -20.23 -12.52 0.05
N ASP A 191 -20.29 -11.86 -1.11
CA ASP A 191 -21.27 -12.07 -2.16
C ASP A 191 -20.96 -13.29 -3.05
N GLY A 192 -19.87 -14.04 -2.78
CA GLY A 192 -19.48 -15.21 -3.57
C GLY A 192 -18.95 -14.90 -4.96
N GLN A 193 -18.53 -13.66 -5.21
CA GLN A 193 -18.02 -13.20 -6.50
C GLN A 193 -16.51 -13.36 -6.66
N ILE A 194 -15.77 -13.64 -5.60
CA ILE A 194 -14.30 -13.80 -5.57
C ILE A 194 -13.96 -15.16 -4.95
N ASP A 195 -13.13 -15.93 -5.63
CA ASP A 195 -12.69 -17.26 -5.24
C ASP A 195 -11.34 -17.25 -4.50
N VAL A 196 -10.47 -16.30 -4.81
CA VAL A 196 -9.17 -16.12 -4.19
C VAL A 196 -8.91 -14.62 -4.02
N PHE A 197 -8.39 -14.21 -2.87
CA PHE A 197 -7.96 -12.83 -2.69
C PHE A 197 -6.63 -12.78 -1.93
N VAL A 198 -5.91 -11.69 -2.12
CA VAL A 198 -4.55 -11.56 -1.62
C VAL A 198 -4.35 -10.25 -0.87
N TRP A 199 -3.45 -10.27 0.09
CA TRP A 199 -3.09 -9.09 0.87
C TRP A 199 -1.64 -9.14 1.33
N ILE A 200 -1.06 -7.96 1.56
CA ILE A 200 0.23 -7.78 2.21
C ILE A 200 0.12 -6.74 3.30
N GLY A 201 0.58 -7.05 4.48
CA GLY A 201 0.60 -6.12 5.59
C GLY A 201 0.98 -6.75 6.92
N PRO A 202 1.02 -5.95 7.99
CA PRO A 202 1.34 -6.43 9.33
C PRO A 202 0.15 -7.10 9.99
N GLY A 203 0.41 -8.17 10.74
CA GLY A 203 -0.59 -8.79 11.60
C GLY A 203 -1.81 -9.36 10.89
N GLU A 204 -2.94 -9.31 11.55
CA GLU A 204 -4.25 -9.68 11.01
C GLU A 204 -4.81 -8.56 10.12
N ALA A 205 -5.27 -8.92 8.93
CA ALA A 205 -5.97 -7.97 8.07
C ALA A 205 -7.41 -7.79 8.56
N TRP A 206 -7.82 -6.57 8.87
CA TRP A 206 -9.17 -6.28 9.36
C TRP A 206 -10.26 -6.83 8.44
N PHE A 207 -10.09 -6.72 7.12
CA PHE A 207 -11.09 -7.20 6.14
C PHE A 207 -11.12 -8.73 6.02
N ILE A 208 -10.00 -9.45 6.26
CA ILE A 208 -10.01 -10.92 6.34
C ILE A 208 -10.81 -11.35 7.58
N VAL A 209 -10.61 -10.66 8.71
CA VAL A 209 -11.38 -10.90 9.95
C VAL A 209 -12.86 -10.62 9.70
N ASP A 210 -13.20 -9.51 9.06
CA ASP A 210 -14.57 -9.15 8.75
C ASP A 210 -15.26 -10.17 7.82
N VAL A 211 -14.59 -10.60 6.74
CA VAL A 211 -15.11 -11.65 5.87
C VAL A 211 -15.28 -12.97 6.61
N SER A 212 -14.32 -13.35 7.45
CA SER A 212 -14.36 -14.62 8.21
C SER A 212 -15.54 -14.73 9.17
N GLY A 213 -16.15 -13.62 9.54
CA GLY A 213 -17.37 -13.58 10.34
C GLY A 213 -18.61 -14.13 9.64
N SER A 214 -18.62 -14.19 8.30
CA SER A 214 -19.75 -14.66 7.50
C SER A 214 -19.40 -15.75 6.50
N VAL A 215 -18.14 -15.82 6.07
CA VAL A 215 -17.64 -16.78 5.06
C VAL A 215 -16.47 -17.56 5.66
N PRO A 216 -16.57 -18.90 5.80
CA PRO A 216 -15.44 -19.73 6.20
C PRO A 216 -14.28 -19.59 5.20
N LEU A 217 -13.10 -19.25 5.69
CA LEU A 217 -11.90 -18.98 4.90
C LEU A 217 -10.80 -20.01 5.17
N LYS A 218 -9.95 -20.24 4.17
CA LYS A 218 -8.71 -21.02 4.25
C LYS A 218 -7.56 -20.23 3.63
N PHE A 219 -6.33 -20.50 4.08
CA PHE A 219 -5.13 -20.01 3.45
C PHE A 219 -4.70 -20.93 2.31
N LEU A 220 -4.17 -20.33 1.23
CA LEU A 220 -3.48 -21.04 0.16
C LEU A 220 -1.97 -20.84 0.33
N ASN A 221 -1.24 -21.95 0.40
CA ASN A 221 0.20 -21.93 0.57
C ASN A 221 0.91 -21.65 -0.77
N ILE A 222 2.04 -20.95 -0.69
CA ILE A 222 2.99 -20.85 -1.81
C ILE A 222 3.95 -22.04 -1.67
N GLU A 223 4.15 -22.81 -2.74
CA GLU A 223 5.12 -23.89 -2.76
C GLU A 223 6.51 -23.39 -2.34
N SER A 224 7.21 -24.12 -1.46
CA SER A 224 8.46 -23.67 -0.84
C SER A 224 9.54 -23.28 -1.86
N GLY A 225 9.66 -24.03 -2.96
CA GLY A 225 10.60 -23.71 -4.04
C GLY A 225 10.29 -22.39 -4.72
N ILE A 226 9.00 -22.12 -4.97
CA ILE A 226 8.51 -20.88 -5.58
C ILE A 226 8.66 -19.71 -4.59
N ALA A 227 8.27 -19.91 -3.33
CA ALA A 227 8.44 -18.90 -2.30
C ALA A 227 9.90 -18.42 -2.19
N LYS A 228 10.86 -19.33 -2.22
CA LYS A 228 12.31 -19.01 -2.20
C LYS A 228 12.72 -18.19 -3.43
N LYS A 229 12.27 -18.55 -4.63
CA LYS A 229 12.59 -17.82 -5.87
C LYS A 229 12.02 -16.39 -5.84
N VAL A 230 10.74 -16.25 -5.49
CA VAL A 230 10.08 -14.94 -5.38
C VAL A 230 10.76 -14.08 -4.32
N ALA A 231 11.09 -14.66 -3.16
CA ALA A 231 11.76 -13.95 -2.09
C ALA A 231 13.14 -13.43 -2.53
N ALA A 232 13.94 -14.28 -3.21
CA ALA A 232 15.23 -13.87 -3.74
C ALA A 232 15.12 -12.75 -4.77
N THR A 233 14.14 -12.83 -5.68
CA THR A 233 13.89 -11.79 -6.69
C THR A 233 13.49 -10.47 -6.08
N LEU A 234 12.60 -10.49 -5.10
CA LEU A 234 12.05 -9.27 -4.48
C LEU A 234 12.88 -8.74 -3.30
N GLY A 235 13.94 -9.47 -2.87
CA GLY A 235 14.75 -9.08 -1.71
C GLY A 235 13.99 -9.15 -0.40
N CYS A 236 13.12 -10.16 -0.23
CA CYS A 236 12.37 -10.43 0.99
C CYS A 236 12.70 -11.84 1.53
N ASN A 237 12.11 -12.20 2.67
CA ASN A 237 12.33 -13.49 3.30
C ASN A 237 11.13 -14.42 3.10
N VAL A 238 11.39 -15.72 3.05
CA VAL A 238 10.36 -16.73 3.19
C VAL A 238 10.01 -16.85 4.67
N GLY A 239 8.74 -16.81 4.99
CA GLY A 239 8.23 -16.97 6.34
C GLY A 239 6.96 -17.79 6.38
N THR A 240 6.52 -18.10 7.58
CA THR A 240 5.23 -18.73 7.85
C THR A 240 4.35 -17.71 8.55
N LEU A 241 3.08 -17.66 8.20
CA LEU A 241 2.11 -16.86 8.93
C LEU A 241 2.00 -17.44 10.35
N PRO A 242 2.17 -16.61 11.41
CA PRO A 242 2.04 -17.10 12.78
C PRO A 242 0.69 -17.76 13.05
N ALA A 243 0.69 -18.92 13.69
CA ALA A 243 -0.53 -19.70 13.94
C ALA A 243 -1.53 -18.98 14.84
N GLU A 244 -1.08 -18.02 15.63
CA GLU A 244 -1.92 -17.15 16.46
C GLU A 244 -2.74 -16.15 15.66
N PHE A 245 -2.32 -15.82 14.43
CA PHE A 245 -3.09 -14.93 13.57
C PHE A 245 -4.36 -15.64 13.10
N TYR A 246 -5.46 -14.93 13.13
CA TYR A 246 -6.78 -15.42 12.74
C TYR A 246 -7.27 -16.67 13.53
N LYS A 247 -6.70 -16.96 14.70
CA LYS A 247 -7.07 -18.12 15.51
C LYS A 247 -8.58 -18.22 15.73
N GLY A 248 -9.17 -19.32 15.26
CA GLY A 248 -10.62 -19.53 15.32
C GLY A 248 -11.44 -18.72 14.31
N LYS A 249 -10.79 -17.94 13.41
CA LYS A 249 -11.47 -17.12 12.40
C LYS A 249 -11.20 -17.61 10.97
N VAL A 250 -10.02 -18.15 10.72
CA VAL A 250 -9.65 -18.72 9.41
C VAL A 250 -9.09 -20.11 9.65
N GLY A 251 -9.54 -21.08 8.86
CA GLY A 251 -9.04 -22.46 8.93
C GLY A 251 -7.63 -22.61 8.35
N PRO A 252 -6.96 -23.74 8.67
CA PRO A 252 -5.66 -24.07 8.10
C PRO A 252 -5.73 -24.35 6.61
#